data_4bc776014a2a27dc4fd1127428ad7d8d
#
_entry.id   4bc776014a2a27dc4fd1127428ad7d8d
#
_cell.length_a   1.000
_cell.length_b   1.000
_cell.length_c   1.000
_cell.angle_alpha   90.00
_cell.angle_beta   90.00
_cell.angle_gamma   90.00
#
_symmetry.space_group_name_H-M   'P 1'
#
loop_
_entity.id
_entity.type
_entity.pdbx_description
1 polymer ?
#
loop_
_entity_poly.entity_id
_entity_poly.type
_entity_poly.pdbx_seq_one_letter_code
_entity_poly.pdbx_strand_id
1 'polypeptide(L)'
;MPELPDIEVFTRNLKKMYGGKKLSKIKVVNTKNIQDSQKELSKTLEGQKLKDVYRSGKEMRFLFSNGGLLGLHLMLTGDLIPFEEKNERKSTKVEFYFEGGNNLALTDRFKNAFIKLDPEDKEGIDALDPKLNFSFLKKALNRKAAIKNILLDQHVIRGIGNGYSDEILWQTRISPFSKANAIPDEKIKELAKTIKKVLKAATNKIYKNHPGLIHGEIKDYHEIHTKKKATSPTGVKIKIVEKGLQKTYYTDEQVLY
;
A
#
# COMPACT_ATOMS: atom_id res chain seq x y z
N MET A 1 -1.27 0.79 -8.44
CA MET A 1 -0.55 0.11 -7.34
C MET A 1 -1.33 0.34 -6.06
N PRO A 2 -1.76 -0.72 -5.39
CA PRO A 2 -2.43 -0.58 -4.10
C PRO A 2 -1.58 0.22 -3.11
N GLU A 3 -2.23 1.14 -2.40
CA GLU A 3 -1.58 1.97 -1.37
C GLU A 3 -2.01 1.50 0.03
N LEU A 4 -1.58 2.20 1.07
CA LEU A 4 -1.83 1.83 2.46
C LEU A 4 -3.29 1.44 2.75
N PRO A 5 -4.34 2.19 2.33
CA PRO A 5 -5.71 1.82 2.63
C PRO A 5 -6.14 0.48 2.00
N ASP A 6 -5.72 0.21 0.75
CA ASP A 6 -6.02 -1.06 0.09
C ASP A 6 -5.34 -2.23 0.80
N ILE A 7 -4.02 -2.10 1.05
CA ILE A 7 -3.22 -3.16 1.70
C ILE A 7 -3.73 -3.44 3.12
N GLU A 8 -4.15 -2.42 3.86
CA GLU A 8 -4.75 -2.58 5.19
C GLU A 8 -6.04 -3.40 5.12
N VAL A 9 -6.89 -3.15 4.11
CA VAL A 9 -8.12 -3.93 3.90
C VAL A 9 -7.79 -5.35 3.48
N PHE A 10 -6.83 -5.54 2.58
CA PHE A 10 -6.42 -6.86 2.12
C PHE A 10 -5.90 -7.72 3.28
N THR A 11 -5.04 -7.17 4.13
CA THR A 11 -4.51 -7.92 5.29
C THR A 11 -5.60 -8.33 6.27
N ARG A 12 -6.58 -7.46 6.56
CA ARG A 12 -7.73 -7.79 7.41
C ARG A 12 -8.57 -8.92 6.82
N ASN A 13 -8.86 -8.87 5.53
CA ASN A 13 -9.66 -9.88 4.85
C ASN A 13 -8.87 -11.20 4.72
N LEU A 14 -7.59 -11.15 4.37
CA LEU A 14 -6.73 -12.34 4.31
C LEU A 14 -6.63 -13.02 5.68
N LYS A 15 -6.46 -12.25 6.76
CA LYS A 15 -6.49 -12.80 8.12
C LYS A 15 -7.81 -13.50 8.43
N LYS A 16 -8.95 -12.91 8.03
CA LYS A 16 -10.28 -13.51 8.23
C LYS A 16 -10.46 -14.79 7.40
N MET A 17 -9.95 -14.82 6.17
CA MET A 17 -10.15 -15.95 5.22
C MET A 17 -9.18 -17.12 5.47
N TYR A 18 -7.94 -16.83 5.85
CA TYR A 18 -6.85 -17.80 5.93
C TYR A 18 -6.27 -17.98 7.34
N GLY A 19 -6.59 -17.12 8.29
CA GLY A 19 -6.13 -17.24 9.67
C GLY A 19 -6.48 -18.60 10.30
N GLY A 20 -5.50 -19.26 10.92
CA GLY A 20 -5.61 -20.59 11.49
C GLY A 20 -5.48 -21.74 10.48
N LYS A 21 -5.58 -21.49 9.17
CA LYS A 21 -5.39 -22.51 8.14
C LYS A 21 -3.91 -22.88 8.00
N LYS A 22 -3.64 -24.14 7.75
CA LYS A 22 -2.31 -24.67 7.49
C LYS A 22 -1.95 -24.50 6.02
N LEU A 23 -0.75 -23.97 5.75
CA LEU A 23 -0.18 -23.94 4.41
C LEU A 23 0.35 -25.33 4.08
N SER A 24 -0.34 -26.06 3.21
CA SER A 24 0.08 -27.42 2.81
C SER A 24 1.21 -27.41 1.80
N LYS A 25 1.26 -26.39 0.92
CA LYS A 25 2.27 -26.27 -0.12
C LYS A 25 2.43 -24.83 -0.56
N ILE A 26 3.67 -24.40 -0.85
CA ILE A 26 4.00 -23.20 -1.59
C ILE A 26 4.74 -23.60 -2.88
N LYS A 27 4.37 -22.97 -4.02
CA LYS A 27 4.99 -23.26 -5.32
C LYS A 27 5.37 -21.99 -6.01
N VAL A 28 6.66 -21.79 -6.24
CA VAL A 28 7.19 -20.70 -7.07
C VAL A 28 7.06 -21.11 -8.53
N VAL A 29 6.24 -20.38 -9.28
CA VAL A 29 6.01 -20.59 -10.72
C VAL A 29 6.94 -19.72 -11.55
N ASN A 30 7.24 -18.52 -11.06
CA ASN A 30 8.16 -17.57 -11.73
C ASN A 30 9.08 -16.94 -10.70
N THR A 31 10.38 -17.13 -10.87
CA THR A 31 11.43 -16.73 -9.91
C THR A 31 11.88 -15.27 -10.03
N LYS A 32 11.47 -14.53 -11.06
CA LYS A 32 11.88 -13.13 -11.22
C LYS A 32 11.54 -12.32 -9.97
N ASN A 33 12.52 -11.63 -9.38
CA ASN A 33 12.39 -10.84 -8.16
C ASN A 33 11.97 -11.66 -6.90
N ILE A 34 12.17 -13.00 -6.90
CA ILE A 34 12.05 -13.83 -5.72
C ILE A 34 13.46 -14.28 -5.35
N GLN A 35 13.91 -13.88 -4.15
CA GLN A 35 15.27 -14.15 -3.69
C GLN A 35 15.40 -15.50 -2.99
N ASP A 36 14.36 -15.90 -2.27
CA ASP A 36 14.33 -17.15 -1.53
C ASP A 36 14.09 -18.33 -2.47
N SER A 37 14.83 -19.42 -2.27
CA SER A 37 14.65 -20.64 -3.05
C SER A 37 13.34 -21.35 -2.70
N GLN A 38 12.82 -22.13 -3.66
CA GLN A 38 11.65 -23.01 -3.39
C GLN A 38 11.86 -23.87 -2.15
N LYS A 39 13.08 -24.40 -1.94
CA LYS A 39 13.42 -25.27 -0.81
C LYS A 39 13.34 -24.53 0.53
N GLU A 40 13.85 -23.30 0.60
CA GLU A 40 13.79 -22.48 1.81
C GLU A 40 12.36 -22.08 2.15
N LEU A 41 11.58 -21.63 1.17
CA LEU A 41 10.16 -21.29 1.32
C LEU A 41 9.37 -22.50 1.83
N SER A 42 9.54 -23.68 1.20
CA SER A 42 8.85 -24.91 1.62
C SER A 42 9.25 -25.33 3.02
N LYS A 43 10.55 -25.36 3.33
CA LYS A 43 11.07 -25.76 4.65
C LYS A 43 10.54 -24.86 5.76
N THR A 44 10.41 -23.56 5.51
CA THR A 44 10.03 -22.58 6.53
C THR A 44 8.51 -22.52 6.72
N LEU A 45 7.73 -22.62 5.64
CA LEU A 45 6.31 -22.26 5.68
C LEU A 45 5.34 -23.46 5.55
N GLU A 46 5.72 -24.52 4.83
CA GLU A 46 4.82 -25.67 4.65
C GLU A 46 4.58 -26.42 5.97
N GLY A 47 3.37 -26.86 6.15
CA GLY A 47 2.94 -27.51 7.40
C GLY A 47 2.59 -26.53 8.53
N GLN A 48 2.88 -25.23 8.37
CA GLN A 48 2.64 -24.22 9.40
C GLN A 48 1.26 -23.57 9.25
N LYS A 49 0.62 -23.23 10.37
CA LYS A 49 -0.65 -22.48 10.38
C LYS A 49 -0.37 -20.98 10.21
N LEU A 50 -1.17 -20.31 9.41
CA LEU A 50 -1.13 -18.85 9.31
C LEU A 50 -1.67 -18.25 10.60
N LYS A 51 -0.80 -17.62 11.40
CA LYS A 51 -1.13 -17.01 12.70
C LYS A 51 -1.71 -15.62 12.57
N ASP A 52 -1.10 -14.80 11.69
CA ASP A 52 -1.51 -13.43 11.48
C ASP A 52 -1.20 -12.95 10.06
N VAL A 53 -1.95 -11.94 9.60
CA VAL A 53 -1.63 -11.15 8.40
C VAL A 53 -1.77 -9.68 8.77
N TYR A 54 -0.70 -8.92 8.59
CA TYR A 54 -0.68 -7.50 8.89
C TYR A 54 0.11 -6.71 7.85
N ARG A 55 -0.02 -5.39 7.89
CA ARG A 55 0.61 -4.47 6.95
C ARG A 55 1.85 -3.81 7.54
N SER A 56 2.90 -3.66 6.73
CA SER A 56 4.02 -2.77 6.98
C SER A 56 4.23 -1.87 5.74
N GLY A 57 3.88 -0.58 5.83
CA GLY A 57 3.87 0.31 4.67
C GLY A 57 2.91 -0.16 3.57
N LYS A 58 3.43 -0.52 2.40
CA LYS A 58 2.68 -1.10 1.27
C LYS A 58 2.93 -2.60 1.09
N GLU A 59 3.45 -3.25 2.12
CA GLU A 59 3.76 -4.67 2.13
C GLU A 59 2.84 -5.42 3.08
N MET A 60 2.41 -6.61 2.67
CA MET A 60 1.70 -7.56 3.52
C MET A 60 2.70 -8.49 4.20
N ARG A 61 2.49 -8.77 5.48
CA ARG A 61 3.30 -9.66 6.31
C ARG A 61 2.44 -10.84 6.75
N PHE A 62 2.84 -12.04 6.41
CA PHE A 62 2.18 -13.30 6.79
C PHE A 62 3.03 -13.97 7.86
N LEU A 63 2.53 -14.00 9.09
CA LEU A 63 3.19 -14.63 10.22
C LEU A 63 2.66 -16.05 10.42
N PHE A 64 3.54 -17.02 10.45
CA PHE A 64 3.21 -18.43 10.64
C PHE A 64 3.43 -18.90 12.08
N SER A 65 2.87 -20.07 12.44
CA SER A 65 2.86 -20.60 13.81
C SER A 65 4.23 -20.92 14.38
N ASN A 66 5.22 -21.21 13.55
CA ASN A 66 6.61 -21.42 13.92
C ASN A 66 7.45 -20.14 14.04
N GLY A 67 6.84 -18.96 13.87
CA GLY A 67 7.51 -17.68 13.83
C GLY A 67 8.04 -17.26 12.45
N GLY A 68 7.95 -18.11 11.43
CA GLY A 68 8.31 -17.78 10.05
C GLY A 68 7.50 -16.60 9.54
N LEU A 69 8.17 -15.62 8.93
CA LEU A 69 7.56 -14.40 8.43
C LEU A 69 7.77 -14.30 6.92
N LEU A 70 6.66 -14.16 6.17
CA LEU A 70 6.71 -13.93 4.73
C LEU A 70 6.22 -12.52 4.42
N GLY A 71 7.05 -11.69 3.80
CA GLY A 71 6.67 -10.42 3.19
C GLY A 71 6.18 -10.62 1.76
N LEU A 72 5.14 -9.86 1.37
CA LEU A 72 4.60 -9.87 0.03
C LEU A 72 4.32 -8.44 -0.44
N HIS A 73 4.89 -8.05 -1.56
CA HIS A 73 4.68 -6.74 -2.17
C HIS A 73 4.10 -6.87 -3.57
N LEU A 74 2.93 -6.25 -3.80
CA LEU A 74 2.19 -6.37 -5.06
C LEU A 74 2.78 -5.53 -6.20
N MET A 75 3.62 -4.54 -5.90
CA MET A 75 4.13 -3.61 -6.90
C MET A 75 3.00 -2.92 -7.70
N LEU A 76 3.18 -2.71 -9.01
CA LEU A 76 2.21 -1.96 -9.85
C LEU A 76 1.02 -2.79 -10.30
N THR A 77 1.23 -4.07 -10.61
CA THR A 77 0.23 -4.93 -11.28
C THR A 77 0.09 -6.31 -10.63
N GLY A 78 0.65 -6.47 -9.44
CA GLY A 78 0.49 -7.69 -8.67
C GLY A 78 -0.89 -7.77 -8.02
N ASP A 79 -1.47 -8.94 -8.03
CA ASP A 79 -2.74 -9.25 -7.38
C ASP A 79 -2.69 -10.59 -6.65
N LEU A 80 -3.48 -10.70 -5.59
CA LEU A 80 -3.72 -11.96 -4.89
C LEU A 80 -5.08 -12.50 -5.30
N ILE A 81 -5.09 -13.64 -6.00
CA ILE A 81 -6.30 -14.20 -6.59
C ILE A 81 -6.60 -15.57 -5.96
N PRO A 82 -7.78 -15.75 -5.33
CA PRO A 82 -8.20 -17.05 -4.87
C PRO A 82 -8.40 -18.05 -6.02
N PHE A 83 -8.11 -19.33 -5.75
CA PHE A 83 -8.44 -20.45 -6.64
C PHE A 83 -8.72 -21.71 -5.81
N GLU A 84 -9.46 -22.64 -6.35
CA GLU A 84 -9.81 -23.88 -5.66
C GLU A 84 -8.88 -25.03 -6.05
N GLU A 85 -9.13 -25.72 -7.15
CA GLU A 85 -8.36 -26.91 -7.55
C GLU A 85 -7.12 -26.54 -8.37
N LYS A 86 -7.28 -25.76 -9.45
CA LYS A 86 -6.25 -25.42 -10.42
C LYS A 86 -6.20 -23.95 -10.72
N ASN A 87 -5.00 -23.41 -10.69
CA ASN A 87 -4.76 -22.05 -11.14
C ASN A 87 -4.27 -22.04 -12.60
N GLU A 88 -5.05 -21.43 -13.48
CA GLU A 88 -4.76 -21.38 -14.93
C GLU A 88 -4.18 -20.04 -15.39
N ARG A 89 -3.89 -19.11 -14.46
CA ARG A 89 -3.39 -17.79 -14.79
C ARG A 89 -1.94 -17.81 -15.24
N LYS A 90 -1.68 -17.39 -16.49
CA LYS A 90 -0.34 -17.34 -17.10
C LYS A 90 0.61 -16.35 -16.40
N SER A 91 0.06 -15.35 -15.69
CA SER A 91 0.84 -14.33 -14.95
C SER A 91 1.19 -14.75 -13.53
N THR A 92 0.98 -16.00 -13.16
CA THR A 92 1.25 -16.50 -11.81
C THR A 92 2.74 -16.46 -11.49
N LYS A 93 3.05 -15.99 -10.29
CA LYS A 93 4.39 -15.99 -9.72
C LYS A 93 4.54 -17.03 -8.61
N VAL A 94 3.58 -17.08 -7.68
CA VAL A 94 3.58 -18.00 -6.54
C VAL A 94 2.18 -18.51 -6.30
N GLU A 95 2.06 -19.80 -5.97
CA GLU A 95 0.83 -20.44 -5.53
C GLU A 95 0.97 -20.89 -4.08
N PHE A 96 -0.04 -20.57 -3.26
CA PHE A 96 -0.16 -20.95 -1.86
C PHE A 96 -1.36 -21.90 -1.72
N TYR A 97 -1.11 -23.11 -1.29
CA TYR A 97 -2.12 -24.13 -1.09
C TYR A 97 -2.42 -24.28 0.39
N PHE A 98 -3.64 -23.96 0.78
CA PHE A 98 -4.10 -24.06 2.17
C PHE A 98 -5.00 -25.27 2.38
N GLU A 99 -4.95 -25.86 3.57
CA GLU A 99 -5.92 -26.89 3.96
C GLU A 99 -7.35 -26.37 3.84
N GLY A 100 -8.26 -27.19 3.29
CA GLY A 100 -9.65 -26.82 3.02
C GLY A 100 -9.90 -26.23 1.63
N GLY A 101 -8.90 -26.28 0.71
CA GLY A 101 -9.09 -26.06 -0.73
C GLY A 101 -9.19 -24.59 -1.19
N ASN A 102 -9.24 -23.63 -0.28
CA ASN A 102 -9.16 -22.21 -0.65
C ASN A 102 -7.69 -21.81 -0.81
N ASN A 103 -7.20 -21.81 -2.02
CA ASN A 103 -5.82 -21.51 -2.36
C ASN A 103 -5.68 -20.06 -2.81
N LEU A 104 -4.44 -19.56 -2.91
CA LEU A 104 -4.14 -18.19 -3.27
C LEU A 104 -3.00 -18.12 -4.27
N ALA A 105 -3.17 -17.39 -5.36
CA ALA A 105 -2.14 -17.14 -6.35
C ALA A 105 -1.67 -15.67 -6.30
N LEU A 106 -0.37 -15.45 -6.14
CA LEU A 106 0.23 -14.17 -6.47
C LEU A 106 0.44 -14.12 -7.99
N THR A 107 -0.25 -13.19 -8.64
CA THR A 107 -0.16 -12.95 -10.07
C THR A 107 0.44 -11.59 -10.36
N ASP A 108 1.20 -11.44 -11.44
CA ASP A 108 1.70 -10.13 -11.90
C ASP A 108 2.08 -10.18 -13.37
N ARG A 109 1.43 -9.35 -14.19
CA ARG A 109 1.70 -9.26 -15.62
C ARG A 109 3.13 -8.82 -15.92
N PHE A 110 3.70 -7.92 -15.13
CA PHE A 110 5.08 -7.43 -15.30
C PHE A 110 6.12 -8.23 -14.51
N LYS A 111 5.66 -9.19 -13.70
CA LYS A 111 6.51 -10.06 -12.88
C LYS A 111 7.42 -9.31 -11.88
N ASN A 112 6.99 -8.12 -11.42
CA ASN A 112 7.72 -7.28 -10.46
C ASN A 112 7.29 -7.52 -9.01
N ALA A 113 6.05 -8.02 -8.77
CA ALA A 113 5.62 -8.43 -7.45
C ALA A 113 6.58 -9.49 -6.89
N PHE A 114 6.80 -9.47 -5.58
CA PHE A 114 7.76 -10.37 -4.94
C PHE A 114 7.28 -10.84 -3.57
N ILE A 115 7.88 -11.94 -3.13
CA ILE A 115 7.83 -12.42 -1.75
C ILE A 115 9.25 -12.49 -1.21
N LYS A 116 9.41 -12.39 0.11
CA LYS A 116 10.70 -12.52 0.82
C LYS A 116 10.46 -13.10 2.20
N LEU A 117 11.27 -14.10 2.59
CA LEU A 117 11.32 -14.59 3.96
C LEU A 117 12.02 -13.55 4.86
N ASP A 118 11.55 -13.47 6.09
CA ASP A 118 12.09 -12.60 7.14
C ASP A 118 12.44 -11.19 6.65
N PRO A 119 11.47 -10.50 6.01
CA PRO A 119 11.71 -9.22 5.41
C PRO A 119 12.01 -8.15 6.48
N GLU A 120 13.08 -7.40 6.26
CA GLU A 120 13.44 -6.27 7.11
C GLU A 120 12.44 -5.12 6.99
N ASP A 121 12.24 -4.39 8.08
CA ASP A 121 11.48 -3.14 8.01
C ASP A 121 12.32 -2.04 7.37
N LYS A 122 11.70 -1.28 6.47
CA LYS A 122 12.32 -0.08 5.91
C LYS A 122 12.45 1.00 6.99
N GLU A 123 13.44 1.87 6.86
CA GLU A 123 13.75 2.95 7.81
C GLU A 123 12.59 3.95 8.03
N GLY A 124 11.77 4.21 6.99
CA GLY A 124 10.68 5.17 7.05
C GLY A 124 9.61 4.82 8.10
N ILE A 125 9.00 5.85 8.68
CA ILE A 125 7.88 5.68 9.61
C ILE A 125 6.60 5.29 8.87
N ASP A 126 5.78 4.41 9.43
CA ASP A 126 4.47 4.11 8.85
C ASP A 126 3.53 5.32 8.94
N ALA A 127 2.77 5.60 7.88
CA ALA A 127 1.90 6.78 7.81
C ALA A 127 0.78 6.80 8.88
N LEU A 128 0.46 5.66 9.49
CA LEU A 128 -0.49 5.57 10.60
C LEU A 128 0.18 5.51 11.99
N ASP A 129 1.51 5.43 12.06
CA ASP A 129 2.23 5.40 13.33
C ASP A 129 1.94 6.67 14.15
N PRO A 130 1.68 6.58 15.47
CA PRO A 130 1.53 7.74 16.34
C PRO A 130 2.71 8.70 16.30
N LYS A 131 3.93 8.20 16.09
CA LYS A 131 5.18 8.98 15.98
C LYS A 131 5.24 9.86 14.71
N LEU A 132 4.42 9.60 13.68
CA LEU A 132 4.22 10.55 12.58
C LEU A 132 3.40 11.73 13.11
N ASN A 133 4.06 12.70 13.69
CA ASN A 133 3.52 13.89 14.33
C ASN A 133 4.20 15.17 13.79
N PHE A 134 3.86 16.31 14.37
CA PHE A 134 4.45 17.60 13.98
C PHE A 134 5.98 17.60 14.03
N SER A 135 6.57 17.12 15.13
CA SER A 135 8.03 17.15 15.32
C SER A 135 8.74 16.30 14.28
N PHE A 136 8.20 15.12 13.99
CA PHE A 136 8.72 14.25 12.91
C PHE A 136 8.64 14.95 11.55
N LEU A 137 7.46 15.47 11.19
CA LEU A 137 7.26 16.13 9.89
C LEU A 137 8.10 17.39 9.76
N LYS A 138 8.22 18.22 10.80
CA LYS A 138 9.07 19.41 10.79
C LYS A 138 10.52 19.06 10.43
N LYS A 139 11.06 17.98 11.01
CA LYS A 139 12.40 17.47 10.68
C LYS A 139 12.48 16.92 9.26
N ALA A 140 11.50 16.10 8.86
CA ALA A 140 11.48 15.46 7.55
C ALA A 140 11.33 16.46 6.40
N LEU A 141 10.57 17.55 6.62
CA LEU A 141 10.30 18.60 5.65
C LEU A 141 11.41 19.68 5.57
N ASN A 142 12.42 19.64 6.42
CA ASN A 142 13.55 20.59 6.34
C ASN A 142 14.47 20.26 5.15
N ARG A 143 13.90 20.27 3.94
CA ARG A 143 14.57 19.95 2.67
C ARG A 143 14.05 20.86 1.56
N LYS A 144 14.92 21.24 0.61
CA LYS A 144 14.54 22.04 -0.58
C LYS A 144 13.87 21.18 -1.68
N ALA A 145 13.12 20.17 -1.31
CA ALA A 145 12.39 19.30 -2.24
C ALA A 145 10.90 19.64 -2.27
N ALA A 146 10.20 19.31 -3.34
CA ALA A 146 8.74 19.42 -3.36
C ALA A 146 8.11 18.50 -2.29
N ILE A 147 7.11 19.01 -1.58
CA ILE A 147 6.42 18.28 -0.50
C ILE A 147 5.91 16.92 -0.95
N LYS A 148 5.35 16.85 -2.14
CA LYS A 148 4.85 15.58 -2.70
C LYS A 148 5.94 14.51 -2.78
N ASN A 149 7.15 14.87 -3.17
CA ASN A 149 8.27 13.92 -3.26
C ASN A 149 8.62 13.33 -1.90
N ILE A 150 8.56 14.14 -0.83
CA ILE A 150 8.83 13.67 0.54
C ILE A 150 7.71 12.73 1.02
N LEU A 151 6.45 13.05 0.73
CA LEU A 151 5.32 12.14 1.07
C LEU A 151 5.39 10.80 0.33
N LEU A 152 5.98 10.77 -0.87
CA LEU A 152 6.13 9.55 -1.67
C LEU A 152 7.36 8.71 -1.29
N ASP A 153 8.33 9.32 -0.59
CA ASP A 153 9.57 8.65 -0.20
C ASP A 153 9.31 7.63 0.92
N GLN A 154 9.35 6.35 0.55
CA GLN A 154 9.09 5.25 1.48
C GLN A 154 10.20 5.07 2.54
N HIS A 155 11.36 5.71 2.37
CA HIS A 155 12.40 5.81 3.40
C HIS A 155 12.12 6.91 4.43
N VAL A 156 11.14 7.80 4.17
CA VAL A 156 10.69 8.85 5.08
C VAL A 156 9.34 8.48 5.67
N ILE A 157 8.32 8.25 4.83
CA ILE A 157 6.95 7.91 5.24
C ILE A 157 6.48 6.71 4.43
N ARG A 158 6.24 5.58 5.09
CA ARG A 158 5.78 4.34 4.44
C ARG A 158 4.27 4.32 4.27
N GLY A 159 3.80 3.84 3.12
CA GLY A 159 2.40 3.57 2.85
C GLY A 159 1.70 4.60 1.96
N ILE A 160 2.13 5.85 1.95
CA ILE A 160 1.57 6.88 1.05
C ILE A 160 2.08 6.65 -0.36
N GLY A 161 1.18 6.68 -1.34
CA GLY A 161 1.52 6.63 -2.75
C GLY A 161 1.00 7.85 -3.51
N ASN A 162 0.98 7.74 -4.83
CA ASN A 162 0.70 8.87 -5.70
C ASN A 162 -0.74 9.40 -5.53
N GLY A 163 -1.72 8.50 -5.37
CA GLY A 163 -3.11 8.88 -5.19
C GLY A 163 -3.33 9.59 -3.87
N TYR A 164 -2.98 8.93 -2.77
CA TYR A 164 -3.22 9.53 -1.45
C TYR A 164 -2.32 10.72 -1.14
N SER A 165 -1.16 10.89 -1.78
CA SER A 165 -0.38 12.13 -1.64
C SER A 165 -1.15 13.36 -2.18
N ASP A 166 -1.83 13.22 -3.32
CA ASP A 166 -2.63 14.30 -3.88
C ASP A 166 -3.86 14.60 -3.00
N GLU A 167 -4.56 13.56 -2.53
CA GLU A 167 -5.70 13.69 -1.62
C GLU A 167 -5.35 14.42 -0.32
N ILE A 168 -4.24 14.04 0.31
CA ILE A 168 -3.73 14.64 1.55
C ILE A 168 -3.37 16.11 1.33
N LEU A 169 -2.62 16.41 0.28
CA LEU A 169 -2.19 17.76 -0.04
C LEU A 169 -3.36 18.67 -0.42
N TRP A 170 -4.36 18.15 -1.12
CA TRP A 170 -5.56 18.90 -1.41
C TRP A 170 -6.37 19.22 -0.14
N GLN A 171 -6.55 18.25 0.76
CA GLN A 171 -7.27 18.49 2.01
C GLN A 171 -6.54 19.47 2.96
N THR A 172 -5.23 19.53 2.90
CA THR A 172 -4.44 20.51 3.67
C THR A 172 -4.26 21.86 2.98
N ARG A 173 -4.79 22.00 1.74
CA ARG A 173 -4.60 23.21 0.93
C ARG A 173 -3.14 23.56 0.70
N ILE A 174 -2.27 22.56 0.59
CA ILE A 174 -0.85 22.72 0.26
C ILE A 174 -0.64 22.29 -1.19
N SER A 175 -0.06 23.16 -2.03
CA SER A 175 0.29 22.80 -3.40
C SER A 175 1.31 21.65 -3.41
N PRO A 176 1.15 20.60 -4.25
CA PRO A 176 2.11 19.52 -4.37
C PRO A 176 3.51 19.98 -4.81
N PHE A 177 3.60 21.17 -5.35
CA PHE A 177 4.85 21.79 -5.82
C PHE A 177 5.54 22.67 -4.76
N SER A 178 4.92 22.89 -3.61
CA SER A 178 5.49 23.68 -2.50
C SER A 178 6.84 23.13 -2.08
N LYS A 179 7.78 24.05 -1.80
CA LYS A 179 9.06 23.67 -1.18
C LYS A 179 8.79 23.23 0.27
N ALA A 180 9.19 22.03 0.62
CA ALA A 180 8.86 21.44 1.91
C ALA A 180 9.33 22.31 3.11
N ASN A 181 10.52 22.91 3.01
CA ASN A 181 11.07 23.77 4.05
C ASN A 181 10.44 25.17 4.13
N ALA A 182 9.58 25.54 3.18
CA ALA A 182 8.86 26.81 3.20
C ALA A 182 7.44 26.70 3.81
N ILE A 183 6.99 25.48 4.12
CA ILE A 183 5.65 25.24 4.65
C ILE A 183 5.58 25.73 6.11
N PRO A 184 4.59 26.59 6.46
CA PRO A 184 4.41 27.09 7.83
C PRO A 184 4.11 25.99 8.84
N ASP A 185 4.54 26.17 10.08
CA ASP A 185 4.38 25.20 11.16
C ASP A 185 2.92 24.79 11.40
N GLU A 186 2.00 25.73 11.28
CA GLU A 186 0.55 25.45 11.42
C GLU A 186 0.08 24.47 10.33
N LYS A 187 0.57 24.64 9.10
CA LYS A 187 0.26 23.70 8.00
C LYS A 187 0.93 22.34 8.18
N ILE A 188 2.10 22.27 8.79
CA ILE A 188 2.75 21.02 9.14
C ILE A 188 1.95 20.27 10.22
N LYS A 189 1.43 20.98 11.24
CA LYS A 189 0.55 20.40 12.26
C LYS A 189 -0.74 19.86 11.65
N GLU A 190 -1.35 20.62 10.74
CA GLU A 190 -2.55 20.20 9.99
C GLU A 190 -2.25 18.97 9.12
N LEU A 191 -1.14 18.97 8.40
CA LEU A 191 -0.70 17.85 7.54
C LEU A 191 -0.55 16.56 8.34
N ALA A 192 0.07 16.59 9.53
CA ALA A 192 0.23 15.44 10.40
C ALA A 192 -1.12 14.78 10.78
N LYS A 193 -2.13 15.60 11.05
CA LYS A 193 -3.49 15.13 11.38
C LYS A 193 -4.20 14.62 10.13
N THR A 194 -4.09 15.34 9.02
CA THR A 194 -4.78 15.04 7.76
C THR A 194 -4.30 13.75 7.14
N ILE A 195 -3.00 13.44 7.18
CA ILE A 195 -2.46 12.16 6.71
C ILE A 195 -3.25 11.00 7.36
N LYS A 196 -3.34 10.96 8.68
CA LYS A 196 -4.04 9.90 9.41
C LYS A 196 -5.54 9.88 9.13
N LYS A 197 -6.16 11.07 9.08
CA LYS A 197 -7.60 11.22 8.80
C LYS A 197 -7.97 10.65 7.43
N VAL A 198 -7.26 11.07 6.37
CA VAL A 198 -7.52 10.63 4.99
C VAL A 198 -7.34 9.13 4.84
N LEU A 199 -6.21 8.59 5.31
CA LEU A 199 -5.90 7.18 5.16
C LEU A 199 -6.86 6.27 5.95
N LYS A 200 -7.20 6.63 7.20
CA LYS A 200 -8.18 5.88 8.00
C LYS A 200 -9.58 5.94 7.41
N ALA A 201 -10.01 7.13 6.94
CA ALA A 201 -11.32 7.29 6.32
C ALA A 201 -11.45 6.44 5.04
N ALA A 202 -10.43 6.45 4.19
CA ALA A 202 -10.38 5.63 2.99
C ALA A 202 -10.42 4.14 3.33
N THR A 203 -9.56 3.68 4.26
CA THR A 203 -9.54 2.29 4.73
C THR A 203 -10.92 1.83 5.19
N ASN A 204 -11.60 2.64 6.01
CA ASN A 204 -12.92 2.30 6.54
C ASN A 204 -13.98 2.23 5.43
N LYS A 205 -13.96 3.17 4.47
CA LYS A 205 -14.88 3.16 3.32
C LYS A 205 -14.66 1.92 2.46
N ILE A 206 -13.40 1.59 2.12
CA ILE A 206 -13.06 0.40 1.33
C ILE A 206 -13.51 -0.86 2.06
N TYR A 207 -13.15 -1.02 3.33
CA TYR A 207 -13.50 -2.21 4.12
C TYR A 207 -15.01 -2.43 4.22
N LYS A 208 -15.77 -1.35 4.42
CA LYS A 208 -17.24 -1.40 4.54
C LYS A 208 -17.93 -1.77 3.21
N ASN A 209 -17.46 -1.19 2.10
CA ASN A 209 -18.16 -1.27 0.83
C ASN A 209 -17.64 -2.39 -0.11
N HIS A 210 -16.48 -2.99 0.23
CA HIS A 210 -15.89 -4.08 -0.53
C HIS A 210 -15.54 -5.26 0.38
N PRO A 211 -16.55 -5.98 0.92
CA PRO A 211 -16.33 -7.12 1.81
C PRO A 211 -15.54 -8.22 1.08
N GLY A 212 -14.53 -8.77 1.76
CA GLY A 212 -13.70 -9.85 1.20
C GLY A 212 -12.66 -9.40 0.17
N LEU A 213 -12.51 -8.11 -0.11
CA LEU A 213 -11.53 -7.60 -1.07
C LEU A 213 -10.10 -7.90 -0.62
N ILE A 214 -9.31 -8.54 -1.50
CA ILE A 214 -7.89 -8.87 -1.27
C ILE A 214 -6.98 -8.52 -2.45
N HIS A 215 -7.50 -7.88 -3.49
CA HIS A 215 -6.76 -7.53 -4.71
C HIS A 215 -7.31 -6.25 -5.35
N GLY A 216 -6.58 -5.71 -6.35
CA GLY A 216 -6.96 -4.51 -7.08
C GLY A 216 -6.54 -3.21 -6.37
N GLU A 217 -7.00 -2.09 -6.89
CA GLU A 217 -6.78 -0.74 -6.34
C GLU A 217 -8.11 0.01 -6.38
N ILE A 218 -8.59 0.46 -5.23
CA ILE A 218 -9.89 1.15 -5.12
C ILE A 218 -9.68 2.66 -5.18
N LYS A 219 -10.08 3.25 -6.31
CA LYS A 219 -9.99 4.70 -6.57
C LYS A 219 -11.31 5.46 -6.40
N ASP A 220 -12.38 4.76 -6.11
CA ASP A 220 -13.73 5.36 -6.07
C ASP A 220 -13.90 6.39 -4.95
N TYR A 221 -13.02 6.34 -3.95
CA TYR A 221 -13.02 7.27 -2.81
C TYR A 221 -12.02 8.43 -2.95
N HIS A 222 -11.31 8.52 -4.09
CA HIS A 222 -10.49 9.69 -4.37
C HIS A 222 -11.36 10.88 -4.74
N GLU A 223 -11.08 12.03 -4.12
CA GLU A 223 -11.81 13.27 -4.36
C GLU A 223 -11.25 14.03 -5.56
N ILE A 224 -9.93 14.07 -5.70
CA ILE A 224 -9.27 14.77 -6.81
C ILE A 224 -8.38 13.85 -7.66
N HIS A 225 -7.76 12.80 -7.10
CA HIS A 225 -6.87 11.91 -7.86
C HIS A 225 -7.64 10.91 -8.71
N THR A 226 -8.51 11.40 -9.56
CA THR A 226 -9.34 10.58 -10.44
C THR A 226 -9.60 11.29 -11.77
N LYS A 227 -9.62 10.52 -12.86
CA LYS A 227 -10.04 11.03 -14.19
C LYS A 227 -11.56 11.13 -14.35
N LYS A 228 -12.32 10.57 -13.40
CA LYS A 228 -13.79 10.54 -13.46
C LYS A 228 -14.43 11.88 -13.08
N LYS A 229 -13.69 12.78 -12.45
CA LYS A 229 -14.18 14.07 -11.94
C LYS A 229 -13.43 15.23 -12.62
N ALA A 230 -14.15 16.23 -13.08
CA ALA A 230 -13.58 17.46 -13.64
C ALA A 230 -13.31 18.52 -12.56
N THR A 231 -14.07 18.45 -11.46
CA THR A 231 -14.00 19.40 -10.34
C THR A 231 -13.85 18.68 -9.00
N SER A 232 -13.22 19.37 -8.05
CA SER A 232 -13.14 18.94 -6.65
C SER A 232 -14.53 18.97 -6.00
N PRO A 233 -14.70 18.41 -4.78
CA PRO A 233 -15.93 18.54 -4.00
C PRO A 233 -16.36 19.98 -3.72
N THR A 234 -15.44 20.93 -3.76
CA THR A 234 -15.69 22.36 -3.60
C THR A 234 -16.02 23.08 -4.90
N GLY A 235 -16.14 22.35 -6.03
CA GLY A 235 -16.49 22.91 -7.36
C GLY A 235 -15.32 23.47 -8.15
N VAL A 236 -14.09 23.49 -7.60
CA VAL A 236 -12.92 24.02 -8.30
C VAL A 236 -12.35 23.00 -9.28
N LYS A 237 -11.98 23.47 -10.49
CA LYS A 237 -11.42 22.62 -11.56
C LYS A 237 -10.17 21.86 -11.10
N ILE A 238 -10.16 20.55 -11.31
CA ILE A 238 -9.01 19.70 -11.11
C ILE A 238 -8.02 19.88 -12.27
N LYS A 239 -6.78 20.19 -11.93
CA LYS A 239 -5.66 20.29 -12.87
C LYS A 239 -4.77 19.06 -12.76
N ILE A 240 -4.13 18.69 -13.88
CA ILE A 240 -3.26 17.52 -13.97
C ILE A 240 -1.92 17.95 -14.57
N VAL A 241 -0.85 17.61 -13.88
CA VAL A 241 0.53 17.72 -14.42
C VAL A 241 1.12 16.33 -14.51
N GLU A 242 1.69 16.01 -15.67
CA GLU A 242 2.35 14.72 -15.93
C GLU A 242 3.86 14.91 -15.98
N LYS A 243 4.58 14.07 -15.21
CA LYS A 243 6.05 13.99 -15.24
C LYS A 243 6.44 12.52 -15.38
N GLY A 244 6.83 12.14 -16.58
CA GLY A 244 7.03 10.71 -16.90
C GLY A 244 5.73 9.92 -16.70
N LEU A 245 5.81 8.85 -15.91
CA LEU A 245 4.64 8.02 -15.58
C LEU A 245 3.80 8.56 -14.41
N GLN A 246 4.29 9.59 -13.73
CA GLN A 246 3.62 10.15 -12.57
C GLN A 246 2.66 11.27 -12.96
N LYS A 247 1.40 11.15 -12.53
CA LYS A 247 0.38 12.21 -12.68
C LYS A 247 0.14 12.84 -11.32
N THR A 248 0.13 14.17 -11.28
CA THR A 248 -0.19 14.95 -10.08
C THR A 248 -1.50 15.69 -10.33
N TYR A 249 -2.48 15.46 -9.45
CA TYR A 249 -3.78 16.10 -9.47
C TYR A 249 -3.81 17.17 -8.38
N TYR A 250 -4.30 18.37 -8.72
CA TYR A 250 -4.37 19.49 -7.78
C TYR A 250 -5.44 20.51 -8.23
N THR A 251 -5.72 21.47 -7.37
CA THR A 251 -6.64 22.59 -7.65
C THR A 251 -6.00 23.94 -7.28
N ASP A 252 -6.58 25.04 -7.76
CA ASP A 252 -6.12 26.40 -7.42
C ASP A 252 -6.41 26.80 -5.96
N GLU A 253 -7.12 25.97 -5.21
CA GLU A 253 -7.34 26.16 -3.78
C GLU A 253 -6.08 25.90 -2.92
N GLN A 254 -5.09 25.25 -3.50
CA GLN A 254 -3.85 24.87 -2.79
C GLN A 254 -2.79 25.96 -2.92
N VAL A 255 -2.28 26.38 -1.77
CA VAL A 255 -1.27 27.45 -1.67
C VAL A 255 0.12 26.90 -2.01
N LEU A 256 0.85 27.62 -2.83
CA LEU A 256 2.26 27.34 -3.14
C LEU A 256 3.16 28.06 -2.14
N TYR A 257 3.93 27.31 -1.38
CA TYR A 257 4.93 27.80 -0.42
C TYR A 257 6.34 27.71 -0.96
#